data_b50eb9dd8195c94ea18a27b04752e91c
#
_entry.id   b50eb9dd8195c94ea18a27b04752e91c
#
_cell.length_a   1.000
_cell.length_b   1.000
_cell.length_c   1.000
_cell.angle_alpha   90.00
_cell.angle_beta   90.00
_cell.angle_gamma   90.00
#
_symmetry.space_group_name_H-M   'P 1'
#
loop_
_entity.id
_entity.type
_entity.pdbx_description
1 polymer ?
#
loop_
_entity_poly.entity_id
_entity_poly.type
_entity_poly.pdbx_seq_one_letter_code
_entity_poly.pdbx_strand_id
1 'polypeptide(L)'
;LELGRADFAIAPFETVISLNNKANKVDAVAVYAILQEDLSSIVTLADSAIDSPRQLDSKSYASYKARYEDHIVRQLIKNDQGQGNLNILYPNKLGIWNTLLEGKADSTWIFDNWEGVEAEAKGVRLHKFKMQDYGIPYGYSPVILTKMDAIKKNKEVYHQFIQGTKEGFLFAKKDPQAAVAILRKYVTDYDLHNVDLDKSLQVTAPFFGDENTSGIMQ
;
A
#
# COMPACT_ATOMS: atom_id res chain seq x y z
N LEU A 1 12.73 6.08 11.89
CA LEU A 1 13.95 5.29 11.70
C LEU A 1 15.19 6.19 11.57
N GLU A 2 15.26 7.06 10.54
CA GLU A 2 16.44 7.92 10.28
C GLU A 2 16.85 8.74 11.50
N LEU A 3 15.88 9.38 12.14
CA LEU A 3 16.09 10.27 13.28
C LEU A 3 16.14 9.55 14.64
N GLY A 4 16.12 8.21 14.65
CA GLY A 4 16.10 7.44 15.89
C GLY A 4 14.83 7.60 16.74
N ARG A 5 13.73 8.09 16.16
CA ARG A 5 12.45 8.29 16.86
C ARG A 5 11.55 7.07 16.87
N ALA A 6 11.89 6.05 16.10
CA ALA A 6 11.19 4.78 16.01
C ALA A 6 12.17 3.66 15.71
N ASP A 7 11.94 2.49 16.28
CA ASP A 7 12.73 1.27 16.05
C ASP A 7 12.24 0.52 14.83
N PHE A 8 10.94 0.56 14.56
CA PHE A 8 10.29 -0.05 13.40
C PHE A 8 9.47 0.98 12.63
N ALA A 9 9.26 0.73 11.35
CA ALA A 9 8.34 1.48 10.51
C ALA A 9 7.58 0.52 9.59
N ILE A 10 6.34 0.89 9.25
CA ILE A 10 5.57 0.22 8.21
C ILE A 10 5.64 1.12 6.98
N ALA A 11 6.02 0.55 5.85
CA ALA A 11 6.10 1.28 4.58
C ALA A 11 6.07 0.32 3.39
N PRO A 12 5.79 0.82 2.17
CA PRO A 12 5.99 0.05 0.97
C PRO A 12 7.45 -0.42 0.82
N PHE A 13 7.65 -1.57 0.18
CA PHE A 13 8.98 -2.20 0.07
C PHE A 13 10.03 -1.28 -0.60
N GLU A 14 9.65 -0.51 -1.59
CA GLU A 14 10.54 0.44 -2.26
C GLU A 14 11.12 1.51 -1.34
N THR A 15 10.52 1.73 -0.16
CA THR A 15 11.06 2.63 0.87
C THR A 15 12.40 2.11 1.39
N VAL A 16 12.58 0.80 1.51
CA VAL A 16 13.86 0.18 1.91
C VAL A 16 14.93 0.49 0.88
N ILE A 17 14.62 0.33 -0.41
CA ILE A 17 15.51 0.65 -1.53
C ILE A 17 15.88 2.13 -1.47
N SER A 18 14.88 3.00 -1.31
CA SER A 18 15.07 4.44 -1.23
C SER A 18 15.97 4.88 -0.09
N LEU A 19 15.79 4.31 1.10
CA LEU A 19 16.60 4.63 2.28
C LEU A 19 18.06 4.24 2.11
N ASN A 20 18.32 3.13 1.42
CA ASN A 20 19.68 2.61 1.18
C ASN A 20 20.38 3.27 -0.01
N ASN A 21 19.64 3.95 -0.89
CA ASN A 21 20.21 4.69 -2.03
C ASN A 21 20.46 6.17 -1.75
N LYS A 22 20.23 6.66 -0.53
CA LYS A 22 20.59 8.01 -0.13
C LYS A 22 22.10 8.18 0.00
N ALA A 23 22.58 9.42 -0.16
CA ALA A 23 23.98 9.76 0.12
C ALA A 23 24.39 9.36 1.55
N ASN A 24 23.50 9.62 2.52
CA ASN A 24 23.64 9.11 3.89
C ASN A 24 22.73 7.87 4.02
N LYS A 25 23.27 6.70 3.76
CA LYS A 25 22.54 5.43 3.87
C LYS A 25 22.00 5.21 5.28
N VAL A 26 20.78 4.68 5.37
CA VAL A 26 20.15 4.35 6.65
C VAL A 26 20.48 2.92 7.09
N ASP A 27 20.97 2.08 6.19
CA ASP A 27 21.15 0.63 6.36
C ASP A 27 19.82 -0.04 6.80
N ALA A 28 18.76 0.33 6.08
CA ALA A 28 17.42 -0.17 6.32
C ALA A 28 17.26 -1.59 5.78
N VAL A 29 16.52 -2.42 6.52
CA VAL A 29 16.21 -3.79 6.14
C VAL A 29 14.73 -4.07 6.42
N ALA A 30 14.06 -4.74 5.47
CA ALA A 30 12.75 -5.30 5.70
C ALA A 30 12.89 -6.56 6.56
N VAL A 31 12.08 -6.66 7.62
CA VAL A 31 12.14 -7.77 8.59
C VAL A 31 10.86 -8.58 8.65
N TYR A 32 9.80 -8.09 8.03
CA TYR A 32 8.51 -8.77 7.97
C TYR A 32 7.69 -8.26 6.78
N ALA A 33 7.22 -9.15 5.90
CA ALA A 33 6.22 -8.83 4.89
C ALA A 33 4.83 -8.91 5.53
N ILE A 34 4.14 -7.78 5.68
CA ILE A 34 2.78 -7.77 6.21
C ILE A 34 1.84 -8.44 5.23
N LEU A 35 1.97 -8.12 3.94
CA LEU A 35 1.26 -8.78 2.87
C LEU A 35 2.23 -9.50 1.95
N GLN A 36 1.84 -10.69 1.49
CA GLN A 36 2.63 -11.49 0.56
C GLN A 36 2.57 -10.94 -0.87
N GLU A 37 1.52 -10.20 -1.19
CA GLU A 37 1.30 -9.53 -2.46
C GLU A 37 0.91 -8.08 -2.23
N ASP A 38 1.00 -7.26 -3.29
CA ASP A 38 0.47 -5.90 -3.27
C ASP A 38 -1.04 -5.88 -3.50
N LEU A 39 -1.76 -5.15 -2.68
CA LEU A 39 -3.22 -4.94 -2.78
C LEU A 39 -3.54 -3.52 -3.24
N SER A 40 -2.68 -2.91 -4.04
CA SER A 40 -2.93 -1.56 -4.56
C SER A 40 -3.13 -1.57 -6.07
N SER A 41 -3.79 -0.53 -6.56
CA SER A 41 -4.07 -0.34 -7.98
C SER A 41 -4.00 1.15 -8.34
N ILE A 42 -3.56 1.44 -9.55
CA ILE A 42 -3.87 2.73 -10.18
C ILE A 42 -5.30 2.62 -10.71
N VAL A 43 -6.12 3.63 -10.41
CA VAL A 43 -7.55 3.58 -10.76
C VAL A 43 -8.02 4.80 -11.52
N THR A 44 -9.05 4.57 -12.33
CA THR A 44 -9.90 5.59 -12.97
C THR A 44 -11.35 5.27 -12.70
N LEU A 45 -12.25 6.25 -12.84
CA LEU A 45 -13.68 5.97 -12.79
C LEU A 45 -14.11 5.16 -14.02
N ALA A 46 -14.94 4.13 -13.83
CA ALA A 46 -15.40 3.27 -14.94
C ALA A 46 -16.22 4.03 -16.00
N ASP A 47 -16.83 5.16 -15.60
CA ASP A 47 -17.57 6.03 -16.52
C ASP A 47 -16.64 6.99 -17.31
N SER A 48 -15.33 7.02 -16.97
CA SER A 48 -14.33 7.70 -17.80
C SER A 48 -13.99 6.84 -19.02
N ALA A 49 -13.54 7.46 -20.10
CA ALA A 49 -13.08 6.73 -21.29
C ALA A 49 -11.67 6.13 -21.13
N ILE A 50 -11.17 5.99 -19.89
CA ILE A 50 -9.82 5.54 -19.56
C ILE A 50 -9.91 4.13 -18.97
N ASP A 51 -9.75 3.12 -19.81
CA ASP A 51 -9.84 1.69 -19.45
C ASP A 51 -8.49 0.94 -19.57
N SER A 52 -7.41 1.68 -19.88
CA SER A 52 -6.04 1.15 -19.95
C SER A 52 -5.01 2.21 -19.55
N PRO A 53 -3.83 1.81 -19.00
CA PRO A 53 -2.81 2.77 -18.57
C PRO A 53 -2.30 3.71 -19.66
N ARG A 54 -2.18 3.27 -20.91
CA ARG A 54 -1.73 4.13 -22.02
C ARG A 54 -2.63 5.34 -22.25
N GLN A 55 -3.91 5.23 -21.91
CA GLN A 55 -4.87 6.33 -22.06
C GLN A 55 -4.72 7.41 -20.97
N LEU A 56 -3.87 7.15 -19.95
CA LEU A 56 -3.47 8.15 -18.95
C LEU A 56 -2.47 9.18 -19.52
N ASP A 57 -1.91 8.97 -20.70
CA ASP A 57 -1.06 9.98 -21.35
C ASP A 57 -1.78 11.32 -21.47
N SER A 58 -1.14 12.39 -20.97
CA SER A 58 -1.66 13.75 -20.89
C SER A 58 -2.86 13.94 -19.94
N LYS A 59 -3.21 12.91 -19.16
CA LYS A 59 -4.25 12.97 -18.14
C LYS A 59 -3.70 13.42 -16.77
N SER A 60 -4.58 13.79 -15.88
CA SER A 60 -4.24 14.21 -14.52
C SER A 60 -4.17 13.01 -13.57
N TYR A 61 -3.13 13.00 -12.75
CA TYR A 61 -2.91 11.99 -11.72
C TYR A 61 -2.75 12.65 -10.36
N ALA A 62 -3.60 12.30 -9.40
CA ALA A 62 -3.48 12.74 -8.02
C ALA A 62 -2.50 11.83 -7.27
N SER A 63 -1.32 12.37 -6.92
CA SER A 63 -0.20 11.67 -6.31
C SER A 63 -0.11 11.94 -4.81
N TYR A 64 0.19 10.89 -4.02
CA TYR A 64 0.57 10.98 -2.60
C TYR A 64 1.96 11.57 -2.40
N LYS A 65 2.70 11.80 -3.50
CA LYS A 65 4.09 12.26 -3.47
C LYS A 65 5.00 11.27 -2.71
N ALA A 66 4.68 9.98 -2.79
CA ALA A 66 5.57 8.93 -2.33
C ALA A 66 6.80 8.86 -3.27
N ARG A 67 7.96 8.41 -2.76
CA ARG A 67 9.25 8.64 -3.42
C ARG A 67 9.36 8.17 -4.85
N TYR A 68 8.77 7.02 -5.19
CA TYR A 68 8.85 6.44 -6.54
C TYR A 68 7.50 6.37 -7.24
N GLU A 69 6.43 6.79 -6.61
CA GLU A 69 5.06 6.68 -7.09
C GLU A 69 4.91 7.23 -8.51
N ASP A 70 5.34 8.48 -8.72
CA ASP A 70 5.20 9.13 -10.02
C ASP A 70 5.99 8.40 -11.13
N HIS A 71 7.15 7.83 -10.77
CA HIS A 71 7.96 7.04 -11.70
C HIS A 71 7.32 5.70 -12.02
N ILE A 72 6.73 5.04 -11.03
CA ILE A 72 6.01 3.77 -11.19
C ILE A 72 4.83 3.97 -12.12
N VAL A 73 4.01 5.01 -11.90
CA VAL A 73 2.84 5.28 -12.75
C VAL A 73 3.24 5.60 -14.18
N ARG A 74 4.30 6.42 -14.39
CA ARG A 74 4.84 6.68 -15.74
C ARG A 74 5.36 5.40 -16.40
N GLN A 75 5.98 4.50 -15.64
CA GLN A 75 6.45 3.22 -16.17
C GLN A 75 5.28 2.28 -16.51
N LEU A 76 4.22 2.28 -15.69
CA LEU A 76 2.98 1.54 -15.98
C LEU A 76 2.40 1.95 -17.35
N ILE A 77 2.30 3.25 -17.61
CA ILE A 77 1.84 3.79 -18.89
C ILE A 77 2.74 3.33 -20.04
N LYS A 78 4.06 3.41 -19.87
CA LYS A 78 5.03 2.99 -20.90
C LYS A 78 4.96 1.49 -21.19
N ASN A 79 4.79 0.67 -20.18
CA ASN A 79 4.67 -0.78 -20.32
C ASN A 79 3.39 -1.17 -21.09
N ASP A 80 2.35 -0.33 -21.02
CA ASP A 80 1.14 -0.43 -21.83
C ASP A 80 1.24 0.36 -23.17
N GLN A 81 2.45 0.62 -23.66
CA GLN A 81 2.74 1.27 -24.95
C GLN A 81 2.35 2.77 -25.02
N GLY A 82 2.15 3.43 -23.90
CA GLY A 82 2.02 4.89 -23.81
C GLY A 82 3.36 5.60 -23.73
N GLN A 83 3.34 6.94 -23.68
CA GLN A 83 4.53 7.79 -23.60
C GLN A 83 5.00 8.03 -22.15
N GLY A 84 4.12 7.84 -21.17
CA GLY A 84 4.36 8.17 -19.76
C GLY A 84 4.27 9.68 -19.49
N ASN A 85 3.56 10.42 -20.31
CA ASN A 85 3.30 11.86 -20.14
C ASN A 85 2.08 12.03 -19.22
N LEU A 86 2.33 12.41 -17.98
CA LEU A 86 1.30 12.49 -16.95
C LEU A 86 1.34 13.87 -16.28
N ASN A 87 0.19 14.51 -16.15
CA ASN A 87 0.02 15.75 -15.40
C ASN A 87 -0.18 15.43 -13.93
N ILE A 88 0.88 15.56 -13.11
CA ILE A 88 0.85 15.16 -11.71
C ILE A 88 0.32 16.30 -10.87
N LEU A 89 -0.70 15.98 -10.06
CA LEU A 89 -1.27 16.87 -9.05
C LEU A 89 -0.87 16.36 -7.66
N TYR A 90 -0.59 17.28 -6.75
CA TYR A 90 -0.26 16.97 -5.36
C TYR A 90 -1.29 17.58 -4.40
N PRO A 91 -2.51 17.01 -4.31
CA PRO A 91 -3.51 17.47 -3.36
C PRO A 91 -3.09 17.17 -1.93
N ASN A 92 -3.78 17.74 -0.97
CA ASN A 92 -3.57 17.40 0.44
C ASN A 92 -3.83 15.89 0.65
N LYS A 93 -2.93 15.21 1.38
CA LYS A 93 -2.96 13.75 1.56
C LYS A 93 -4.29 13.19 2.08
N LEU A 94 -5.03 13.95 2.89
CA LEU A 94 -6.33 13.57 3.41
C LEU A 94 -7.49 13.70 2.40
N GLY A 95 -7.25 13.93 1.14
CA GLY A 95 -8.30 14.14 0.16
C GLY A 95 -8.03 13.55 -1.21
N ILE A 96 -6.99 12.73 -1.36
CA ILE A 96 -6.54 12.26 -2.68
C ILE A 96 -7.60 11.41 -3.36
N TRP A 97 -8.19 10.45 -2.65
CA TRP A 97 -9.29 9.63 -3.14
C TRP A 97 -10.51 10.48 -3.56
N ASN A 98 -10.89 11.45 -2.72
CA ASN A 98 -12.00 12.37 -3.04
C ASN A 98 -11.70 13.22 -4.28
N THR A 99 -10.43 13.53 -4.56
CA THR A 99 -10.02 14.26 -5.76
C THR A 99 -10.45 13.54 -7.04
N LEU A 100 -10.37 12.19 -7.05
CA LEU A 100 -10.89 11.38 -8.15
C LEU A 100 -12.43 11.42 -8.21
N LEU A 101 -13.10 11.21 -7.07
CA LEU A 101 -14.56 11.20 -6.99
C LEU A 101 -15.19 12.53 -7.41
N GLU A 102 -14.52 13.65 -7.14
CA GLU A 102 -14.95 15.00 -7.50
C GLU A 102 -14.58 15.38 -8.95
N GLY A 103 -13.94 14.48 -9.71
CA GLY A 103 -13.50 14.74 -11.08
C GLY A 103 -12.38 15.78 -11.21
N LYS A 104 -11.63 16.04 -10.13
CA LYS A 104 -10.48 16.95 -10.11
C LYS A 104 -9.19 16.31 -10.60
N ALA A 105 -9.16 14.98 -10.67
CA ALA A 105 -8.11 14.19 -11.28
C ALA A 105 -8.74 13.03 -12.06
N ASP A 106 -8.06 12.57 -13.13
CA ASP A 106 -8.51 11.42 -13.92
C ASP A 106 -8.14 10.10 -13.30
N SER A 107 -7.07 10.07 -12.47
CA SER A 107 -6.55 8.84 -11.87
C SER A 107 -5.86 9.10 -10.52
N THR A 108 -5.74 8.05 -9.73
CA THR A 108 -4.99 8.04 -8.47
C THR A 108 -4.57 6.61 -8.11
N TRP A 109 -3.77 6.47 -7.06
CA TRP A 109 -3.41 5.19 -6.44
C TRP A 109 -4.33 4.92 -5.27
N ILE A 110 -4.87 3.72 -5.16
CA ILE A 110 -5.68 3.29 -4.02
C ILE A 110 -5.18 1.95 -3.48
N PHE A 111 -5.60 1.63 -2.27
CA PHE A 111 -5.53 0.27 -1.73
C PHE A 111 -6.87 -0.42 -1.93
N ASP A 112 -6.86 -1.55 -2.65
CA ASP A 112 -8.07 -2.31 -2.99
C ASP A 112 -8.84 -2.78 -1.76
N ASN A 113 -8.11 -3.03 -0.68
CA ASN A 113 -8.65 -3.46 0.61
C ASN A 113 -9.12 -2.28 1.51
N TRP A 114 -9.00 -1.04 1.06
CA TRP A 114 -9.46 0.15 1.82
C TRP A 114 -10.33 1.04 0.96
N GLU A 115 -9.77 1.92 0.12
CA GLU A 115 -10.55 2.75 -0.79
C GLU A 115 -11.31 1.92 -1.83
N GLY A 116 -10.80 0.74 -2.21
CA GLY A 116 -11.51 -0.21 -3.07
C GLY A 116 -12.79 -0.74 -2.42
N VAL A 117 -12.75 -1.03 -1.11
CA VAL A 117 -13.92 -1.45 -0.32
C VAL A 117 -14.91 -0.29 -0.15
N GLU A 118 -14.40 0.93 0.09
CA GLU A 118 -15.23 2.15 0.15
C GLU A 118 -15.94 2.39 -1.20
N ALA A 119 -15.24 2.25 -2.32
CA ALA A 119 -15.80 2.39 -3.66
C ALA A 119 -16.95 1.40 -3.90
N GLU A 120 -16.74 0.12 -3.54
CA GLU A 120 -17.77 -0.93 -3.64
C GLU A 120 -19.01 -0.58 -2.82
N ALA A 121 -18.82 -0.16 -1.57
CA ALA A 121 -19.92 0.24 -0.67
C ALA A 121 -20.71 1.45 -1.18
N LYS A 122 -20.05 2.37 -1.87
CA LYS A 122 -20.68 3.56 -2.48
C LYS A 122 -21.21 3.33 -3.91
N GLY A 123 -21.08 2.11 -4.44
CA GLY A 123 -21.48 1.78 -5.82
C GLY A 123 -20.62 2.46 -6.88
N VAL A 124 -19.42 2.93 -6.53
CA VAL A 124 -18.47 3.54 -7.46
C VAL A 124 -17.71 2.43 -8.19
N ARG A 125 -17.88 2.36 -9.50
CA ARG A 125 -17.17 1.41 -10.35
C ARG A 125 -15.84 2.00 -10.81
N LEU A 126 -14.77 1.18 -10.73
CA LEU A 126 -13.40 1.57 -11.07
C LEU A 126 -12.82 0.65 -12.13
N HIS A 127 -12.08 1.22 -13.08
CA HIS A 127 -11.04 0.48 -13.77
C HIS A 127 -9.82 0.42 -12.87
N LYS A 128 -9.23 -0.76 -12.73
CA LYS A 128 -8.09 -1.02 -11.83
C LYS A 128 -6.91 -1.55 -12.65
N PHE A 129 -5.77 -0.90 -12.54
CA PHE A 129 -4.53 -1.28 -13.20
C PHE A 129 -3.53 -1.71 -12.13
N LYS A 130 -3.30 -3.02 -12.01
CA LYS A 130 -2.32 -3.57 -11.07
C LYS A 130 -0.93 -3.52 -11.67
N MET A 131 0.08 -3.17 -10.88
CA MET A 131 1.46 -3.06 -11.32
C MET A 131 1.99 -4.34 -11.96
N GLN A 132 1.68 -5.49 -11.38
CA GLN A 132 2.13 -6.80 -11.89
C GLN A 132 1.58 -7.13 -13.28
N ASP A 133 0.36 -6.70 -13.63
CA ASP A 133 -0.26 -6.96 -14.92
C ASP A 133 0.47 -6.24 -16.06
N TYR A 134 1.23 -5.21 -15.72
CA TYR A 134 2.05 -4.41 -16.65
C TYR A 134 3.55 -4.60 -16.44
N GLY A 135 3.97 -5.74 -15.86
CA GLY A 135 5.38 -6.11 -15.74
C GLY A 135 6.19 -5.27 -14.75
N ILE A 136 5.55 -4.62 -13.80
CA ILE A 136 6.22 -3.94 -12.69
C ILE A 136 6.27 -4.90 -11.50
N PRO A 137 7.46 -5.32 -11.05
CA PRO A 137 7.62 -6.25 -9.94
C PRO A 137 7.33 -5.53 -8.60
N TYR A 138 6.07 -5.35 -8.30
CA TYR A 138 5.60 -4.68 -7.09
C TYR A 138 4.92 -5.71 -6.19
N GLY A 139 5.59 -6.10 -5.12
CA GLY A 139 5.12 -7.10 -4.17
C GLY A 139 5.50 -6.76 -2.73
N TYR A 140 5.11 -7.58 -1.77
CA TYR A 140 5.39 -7.40 -0.34
C TYR A 140 5.11 -5.98 0.17
N SER A 141 3.93 -5.45 -0.11
CA SER A 141 3.56 -4.10 0.28
C SER A 141 2.30 -4.12 1.15
N PRO A 142 2.38 -3.62 2.42
CA PRO A 142 3.55 -3.06 3.07
C PRO A 142 4.46 -4.08 3.75
N VAL A 143 5.64 -3.62 4.16
CA VAL A 143 6.59 -4.36 4.98
C VAL A 143 6.87 -3.64 6.30
N ILE A 144 7.33 -4.38 7.31
CA ILE A 144 7.97 -3.80 8.49
C ILE A 144 9.45 -3.71 8.22
N LEU A 145 10.02 -2.53 8.43
CA LEU A 145 11.44 -2.27 8.25
C LEU A 145 12.06 -1.68 9.51
N THR A 146 13.37 -1.88 9.65
CA THR A 146 14.19 -1.37 10.72
C THR A 146 15.62 -1.10 10.24
N LYS A 147 16.55 -0.78 11.15
CA LYS A 147 17.96 -0.63 10.83
C LYS A 147 18.75 -1.88 11.22
N MET A 148 19.68 -2.30 10.36
CA MET A 148 20.50 -3.50 10.58
C MET A 148 21.32 -3.42 11.87
N ASP A 149 21.87 -2.26 12.21
CA ASP A 149 22.66 -2.06 13.42
C ASP A 149 21.82 -2.16 14.71
N ALA A 150 20.55 -1.77 14.65
CA ALA A 150 19.62 -1.89 15.77
C ALA A 150 19.28 -3.36 16.08
N ILE A 151 19.09 -4.19 15.03
CA ILE A 151 18.92 -5.64 15.19
C ILE A 151 20.14 -6.25 15.88
N LYS A 152 21.36 -5.89 15.43
CA LYS A 152 22.60 -6.42 16.00
C LYS A 152 22.77 -6.12 17.48
N LYS A 153 22.30 -4.93 17.92
CA LYS A 153 22.38 -4.49 19.33
C LYS A 153 21.36 -5.16 20.24
N ASN A 154 20.16 -5.46 19.73
CA ASN A 154 19.02 -5.92 20.54
C ASN A 154 18.29 -7.10 19.89
N LYS A 155 19.02 -8.09 19.38
CA LYS A 155 18.49 -9.20 18.57
C LYS A 155 17.26 -9.86 19.19
N GLU A 156 17.28 -10.11 20.50
CA GLU A 156 16.19 -10.79 21.19
C GLU A 156 14.91 -9.97 21.18
N VAL A 157 14.98 -8.67 21.48
CA VAL A 157 13.81 -7.77 21.46
C VAL A 157 13.19 -7.69 20.07
N TYR A 158 14.03 -7.62 19.03
CA TYR A 158 13.56 -7.60 17.64
C TYR A 158 12.91 -8.92 17.23
N HIS A 159 13.48 -10.04 17.67
CA HIS A 159 12.88 -11.37 17.45
C HIS A 159 11.51 -11.49 18.10
N GLN A 160 11.39 -11.11 19.38
CA GLN A 160 10.12 -11.13 20.12
C GLN A 160 9.07 -10.22 19.49
N PHE A 161 9.45 -9.03 19.02
CA PHE A 161 8.54 -8.12 18.32
C PHE A 161 7.99 -8.75 17.04
N ILE A 162 8.85 -9.34 16.20
CA ILE A 162 8.44 -9.99 14.95
C ILE A 162 7.56 -11.20 15.24
N GLN A 163 7.89 -12.00 16.26
CA GLN A 163 7.09 -13.15 16.66
C GLN A 163 5.68 -12.71 17.11
N GLY A 164 5.57 -11.71 17.99
CA GLY A 164 4.28 -11.19 18.41
C GLY A 164 3.48 -10.55 17.26
N THR A 165 4.17 -9.90 16.32
CA THR A 165 3.55 -9.37 15.09
C THR A 165 2.95 -10.50 14.26
N LYS A 166 3.71 -11.57 14.02
CA LYS A 166 3.23 -12.76 13.31
C LYS A 166 1.99 -13.36 13.97
N GLU A 167 2.04 -13.56 15.29
CA GLU A 167 0.91 -14.08 16.06
C GLU A 167 -0.34 -13.20 15.90
N GLY A 168 -0.17 -11.88 15.90
CA GLY A 168 -1.25 -10.91 15.69
C GLY A 168 -1.91 -11.02 14.31
N PHE A 169 -1.13 -11.14 13.24
CA PHE A 169 -1.67 -11.32 11.88
C PHE A 169 -2.32 -12.67 11.68
N LEU A 170 -1.74 -13.74 12.22
CA LEU A 170 -2.34 -15.07 12.18
C LEU A 170 -3.64 -15.13 12.99
N PHE A 171 -3.70 -14.43 14.14
CA PHE A 171 -4.93 -14.27 14.91
C PHE A 171 -6.01 -13.56 14.07
N ALA A 172 -5.67 -12.44 13.42
CA ALA A 172 -6.61 -11.71 12.59
C ALA A 172 -7.16 -12.55 11.42
N LYS A 173 -6.33 -13.44 10.86
CA LYS A 173 -6.76 -14.39 9.82
C LYS A 173 -7.67 -15.48 10.38
N LYS A 174 -7.38 -15.98 11.58
CA LYS A 174 -8.10 -17.09 12.22
C LYS A 174 -9.45 -16.65 12.81
N ASP A 175 -9.50 -15.48 13.41
CA ASP A 175 -10.70 -14.91 14.04
C ASP A 175 -10.92 -13.46 13.56
N PRO A 176 -11.40 -13.28 12.32
CA PRO A 176 -11.57 -11.96 11.73
C PRO A 176 -12.60 -11.11 12.50
N GLN A 177 -13.62 -11.71 13.10
CA GLN A 177 -14.62 -10.95 13.86
C GLN A 177 -14.02 -10.31 15.12
N ALA A 178 -13.26 -11.08 15.89
CA ALA A 178 -12.55 -10.55 17.05
C ALA A 178 -11.51 -9.49 16.65
N ALA A 179 -10.78 -9.71 15.55
CA ALA A 179 -9.81 -8.75 15.04
C ALA A 179 -10.46 -7.43 14.62
N VAL A 180 -11.57 -7.46 13.89
CA VAL A 180 -12.33 -6.26 13.51
C VAL A 180 -12.90 -5.55 14.74
N ALA A 181 -13.41 -6.28 15.73
CA ALA A 181 -13.89 -5.68 16.98
C ALA A 181 -12.77 -4.91 17.73
N ILE A 182 -11.52 -5.39 17.64
CA ILE A 182 -10.35 -4.68 18.16
C ILE A 182 -10.04 -3.46 17.30
N LEU A 183 -9.95 -3.63 15.97
CA LEU A 183 -9.61 -2.57 15.03
C LEU A 183 -10.56 -1.36 15.13
N ARG A 184 -11.86 -1.59 15.29
CA ARG A 184 -12.89 -0.54 15.46
C ARG A 184 -12.59 0.47 16.58
N LYS A 185 -11.74 0.10 17.56
CA LYS A 185 -11.36 0.98 18.67
C LYS A 185 -10.24 1.96 18.32
N TYR A 186 -9.58 1.77 17.16
CA TYR A 186 -8.35 2.49 16.78
C TYR A 186 -8.45 3.23 15.45
N VAL A 187 -9.46 2.95 14.64
CA VAL A 187 -9.71 3.66 13.38
C VAL A 187 -10.44 5.00 13.63
N THR A 188 -10.38 5.88 12.65
CA THR A 188 -11.05 7.19 12.74
C THR A 188 -12.56 7.07 12.57
N ASP A 189 -13.31 8.09 12.99
CA ASP A 189 -14.76 8.16 12.76
C ASP A 189 -15.08 8.15 11.25
N TYR A 190 -14.23 8.77 10.42
CA TYR A 190 -14.38 8.73 8.97
C TYR A 190 -14.32 7.27 8.46
N ASP A 191 -13.32 6.51 8.88
CA ASP A 191 -13.15 5.12 8.46
C ASP A 191 -14.32 4.24 8.93
N LEU A 192 -14.79 4.45 10.16
CA LEU A 192 -15.96 3.72 10.70
C LEU A 192 -17.24 3.92 9.89
N HIS A 193 -17.39 5.10 9.26
CA HIS A 193 -18.59 5.44 8.48
C HIS A 193 -18.46 5.10 6.99
N ASN A 194 -17.24 5.05 6.46
CA ASN A 194 -17.02 4.93 5.03
C ASN A 194 -16.42 3.60 4.58
N VAL A 195 -15.76 2.86 5.48
CA VAL A 195 -15.11 1.59 5.15
C VAL A 195 -15.79 0.44 5.88
N ASP A 196 -16.23 -0.56 5.13
CA ASP A 196 -16.65 -1.85 5.71
C ASP A 196 -15.40 -2.61 6.19
N LEU A 197 -15.12 -2.52 7.50
CA LEU A 197 -13.94 -3.13 8.10
C LEU A 197 -13.95 -4.67 8.05
N ASP A 198 -15.13 -5.29 8.11
CA ASP A 198 -15.28 -6.74 7.96
C ASP A 198 -14.90 -7.17 6.55
N LYS A 199 -15.40 -6.46 5.53
CA LYS A 199 -15.03 -6.67 4.14
C LYS A 199 -13.54 -6.38 3.89
N SER A 200 -13.02 -5.30 4.45
CA SER A 200 -11.61 -4.93 4.34
C SER A 200 -10.71 -6.06 4.86
N LEU A 201 -10.98 -6.59 6.04
CA LEU A 201 -10.21 -7.71 6.57
C LEU A 201 -10.42 -8.99 5.76
N GLN A 202 -11.63 -9.28 5.30
CA GLN A 202 -11.92 -10.42 4.43
C GLN A 202 -11.07 -10.40 3.15
N VAL A 203 -10.90 -9.23 2.54
CA VAL A 203 -10.07 -9.03 1.34
C VAL A 203 -8.59 -9.15 1.68
N THR A 204 -8.16 -8.68 2.85
CA THR A 204 -6.75 -8.57 3.24
C THR A 204 -6.18 -9.88 3.81
N ALA A 205 -6.94 -10.59 4.64
CA ALA A 205 -6.45 -11.72 5.42
C ALA A 205 -5.84 -12.88 4.61
N PRO A 206 -6.29 -13.19 3.38
CA PRO A 206 -5.64 -14.20 2.54
C PRO A 206 -4.15 -13.93 2.31
N PHE A 207 -3.76 -12.65 2.28
CA PHE A 207 -2.40 -12.18 1.95
C PHE A 207 -1.47 -12.07 3.16
N PHE A 208 -1.92 -12.37 4.38
CA PHE A 208 -1.06 -12.43 5.57
C PHE A 208 -0.11 -13.65 5.57
N GLY A 209 -0.28 -14.57 4.61
CA GLY A 209 0.41 -15.85 4.63
C GLY A 209 -0.22 -16.84 5.62
N ASP A 210 0.51 -17.89 5.92
CA ASP A 210 0.19 -18.92 6.91
C ASP A 210 1.32 -19.06 7.95
N GLU A 211 1.28 -20.11 8.78
CA GLU A 211 2.30 -20.35 9.80
C GLU A 211 3.72 -20.47 9.22
N ASN A 212 3.86 -20.91 7.97
CA ASN A 212 5.14 -21.13 7.30
C ASN A 212 5.60 -19.93 6.45
N THR A 213 4.65 -19.14 5.96
CA THR A 213 4.92 -18.07 4.96
C THR A 213 4.73 -16.67 5.50
N SER A 214 3.97 -16.50 6.61
CA SER A 214 3.68 -15.18 7.19
C SER A 214 4.96 -14.44 7.57
N GLY A 215 5.13 -13.25 7.01
CA GLY A 215 6.29 -12.38 7.22
C GLY A 215 7.51 -12.72 6.36
N ILE A 216 7.54 -13.87 5.67
CA ILE A 216 8.69 -14.31 4.88
C ILE A 216 8.67 -13.65 3.50
N MET A 217 9.82 -13.16 3.06
CA MET A 217 10.06 -12.66 1.70
C MET A 217 10.94 -13.68 0.97
N GLN A 218 10.49 -14.12 -0.21
CA GLN A 218 11.21 -15.08 -1.06
C GLN A 218 11.97 -14.38 -2.19
#